data_7a19dd2403fee17f940861bd94013ff8
#
_entry.id   7a19dd2403fee17f940861bd94013ff8
#
_cell.length_a   1.000
_cell.length_b   1.000
_cell.length_c   1.000
_cell.angle_alpha   90.00
_cell.angle_beta   90.00
_cell.angle_gamma   90.00
#
_symmetry.space_group_name_H-M   'P 1'
#
loop_
_entity.id
_entity.type
_entity.pdbx_description
1 polymer ?
#
loop_
_entity_poly.entity_id
_entity_poly.type
_entity_poly.pdbx_seq_one_letter_code
_entity_poly.pdbx_strand_id
1 'polypeptide(L)' 'MAKNRELSQVGNFITVNDSSGQIGIANSVGINTTAPTGSYALDVHGTINSNTDAQINGTSVLTSAQNDAVALAIALG' A
#
# COMPACT_ATOMS: atom_id res chain seq x y z
N MET A 1 -27.80 11.57 -10.46
CA MET A 1 -27.50 10.14 -10.39
C MET A 1 -26.28 9.89 -9.53
N ALA A 2 -26.40 9.03 -8.52
CA ALA A 2 -25.34 8.78 -7.56
C ALA A 2 -24.08 8.21 -8.23
N LYS A 3 -24.22 7.28 -9.16
CA LYS A 3 -23.08 6.65 -9.85
C LYS A 3 -22.31 7.66 -10.69
N ASN A 4 -22.99 8.59 -11.35
CA ASN A 4 -22.33 9.61 -12.13
C ASN A 4 -21.54 10.58 -11.26
N ARG A 5 -22.07 10.90 -10.09
CA ARG A 5 -21.36 11.74 -9.12
C ARG A 5 -20.09 11.07 -8.62
N GLU A 6 -20.16 9.77 -8.31
CA GLU A 6 -19.01 9.01 -7.84
C GLU A 6 -17.92 8.96 -8.91
N LEU A 7 -18.28 8.73 -10.17
CA LEU A 7 -17.31 8.72 -11.26
C LEU A 7 -16.67 10.10 -11.46
N SER A 8 -17.44 11.17 -11.30
CA SER A 8 -16.90 12.53 -11.39
C SER A 8 -15.91 12.83 -10.27
N GLN A 9 -16.14 12.29 -9.08
CA GLN A 9 -15.26 12.50 -7.93
C GLN A 9 -13.92 11.78 -8.07
N VAL A 10 -13.86 10.70 -8.82
CA VAL A 10 -12.62 9.94 -9.05
C VAL A 10 -11.53 10.86 -9.58
N GLY A 11 -11.87 11.79 -10.49
CA GLY A 11 -10.90 12.72 -11.07
C GLY A 11 -10.28 13.70 -10.07
N ASN A 12 -10.88 13.87 -8.89
CA ASN A 12 -10.31 14.73 -7.86
C ASN A 12 -9.17 14.07 -7.08
N PHE A 13 -9.13 12.75 -7.05
CA PHE A 13 -8.20 12.01 -6.20
C PHE A 13 -7.22 11.16 -6.99
N ILE A 14 -7.53 10.84 -8.23
CA ILE A 14 -6.71 9.97 -9.07
C ILE A 14 -6.13 10.77 -10.21
N THR A 15 -4.80 10.74 -10.33
CA THR A 15 -4.07 11.36 -11.43
C THR A 15 -3.47 10.27 -12.31
N VAL A 16 -3.74 10.35 -13.61
CA VAL A 16 -3.15 9.44 -14.58
C VAL A 16 -2.08 10.18 -15.35
N ASN A 17 -0.84 9.69 -15.29
CA ASN A 17 0.25 10.22 -16.09
C ASN A 17 0.51 9.27 -17.25
N ASP A 18 -0.05 9.60 -18.39
CA ASP A 18 -0.01 8.76 -19.58
C ASP A 18 1.41 8.59 -20.11
N SER A 19 2.22 9.66 -20.04
CA SER A 19 3.60 9.64 -20.53
C SER A 19 4.50 8.69 -19.74
N SER A 20 4.32 8.64 -18.42
CA SER A 20 5.14 7.77 -17.55
C SER A 20 4.46 6.44 -17.26
N GLY A 21 3.18 6.29 -17.59
CA GLY A 21 2.41 5.09 -17.28
C GLY A 21 2.11 4.94 -15.78
N GLN A 22 2.03 6.05 -15.06
CA GLN A 22 1.82 6.04 -13.62
C GLN A 22 0.43 6.54 -13.24
N ILE A 23 -0.09 6.01 -12.14
CA ILE A 23 -1.35 6.44 -11.54
C ILE A 23 -1.06 6.90 -10.12
N GLY A 24 -1.43 8.14 -9.80
CA GLY A 24 -1.28 8.68 -8.47
C GLY A 24 -2.63 8.82 -7.77
N ILE A 25 -2.69 8.46 -6.50
CA ILE A 25 -3.88 8.64 -5.68
C ILE A 25 -3.51 9.56 -4.52
N ALA A 26 -4.17 10.71 -4.45
CA ALA A 26 -3.81 11.78 -3.51
C ALA A 26 -4.50 11.64 -2.15
N ASN A 27 -5.17 10.52 -1.90
CA ASN A 27 -5.88 10.29 -0.65
C ASN A 27 -5.67 8.86 -0.19
N SER A 28 -6.29 8.49 0.93
CA SER A 28 -6.19 7.14 1.46
C SER A 28 -6.92 6.15 0.57
N VAL A 29 -6.33 4.98 0.38
CA VAL A 29 -6.92 3.89 -0.39
C VAL A 29 -7.31 2.78 0.57
N GLY A 30 -8.57 2.36 0.53
CA GLY A 30 -9.06 1.23 1.30
C GLY A 30 -9.26 0.01 0.41
N ILE A 31 -8.77 -1.12 0.86
CA ILE A 31 -9.01 -2.41 0.23
C ILE A 31 -9.85 -3.23 1.18
N ASN A 32 -11.02 -3.66 0.72
CA ASN A 32 -11.99 -4.41 1.52
C ASN A 32 -12.49 -3.60 2.73
N THR A 33 -12.51 -2.28 2.59
CA THR A 33 -13.11 -1.35 3.55
C THR A 33 -13.60 -0.14 2.80
N THR A 34 -14.75 0.41 3.20
CA THR A 34 -15.31 1.61 2.61
C THR A 34 -14.87 2.88 3.35
N ALA A 35 -14.22 2.71 4.49
CA ALA A 35 -13.79 3.83 5.34
C ALA A 35 -12.36 3.59 5.80
N PRO A 36 -11.36 3.76 4.91
CA PRO A 36 -9.96 3.59 5.31
C PRO A 36 -9.58 4.59 6.39
N THR A 37 -8.71 4.16 7.30
CA THR A 37 -8.20 5.02 8.36
C THR A 37 -7.38 6.15 7.74
N GLY A 38 -7.74 7.39 8.02
CA GLY A 38 -7.18 8.57 7.36
C GLY A 38 -5.69 8.82 7.63
N SER A 39 -5.11 8.19 8.66
CA SER A 39 -3.68 8.34 8.94
C SER A 39 -2.81 7.44 8.07
N TYR A 40 -3.39 6.55 7.28
CA TYR A 40 -2.65 5.63 6.41
C TYR A 40 -2.96 5.92 4.95
N ALA A 41 -1.94 5.88 4.11
CA ALA A 41 -2.13 6.02 2.66
C ALA A 41 -2.84 4.80 2.07
N LEU A 42 -2.57 3.62 2.62
CA LEU A 42 -3.19 2.37 2.19
C LEU A 42 -3.66 1.61 3.43
N ASP A 43 -4.94 1.27 3.46
CA ASP A 43 -5.55 0.51 4.55
C ASP A 43 -6.19 -0.75 3.97
N VAL A 44 -5.62 -1.91 4.27
CA VAL A 44 -6.05 -3.20 3.72
C VAL A 44 -6.64 -4.05 4.83
N HIS A 45 -7.91 -4.38 4.70
CA HIS A 45 -8.61 -5.30 5.60
C HIS A 45 -8.61 -6.69 4.98
N GLY A 46 -7.47 -7.36 5.08
CA GLY A 46 -7.26 -8.66 4.47
C GLY A 46 -5.79 -8.97 4.32
N THR A 47 -5.49 -9.98 3.55
CA THR A 47 -4.13 -10.43 3.31
C THR A 47 -3.55 -9.73 2.09
N ILE A 48 -2.30 -9.30 2.18
CA ILE A 48 -1.57 -8.71 1.06
C ILE A 48 -0.64 -9.77 0.49
N ASN A 49 -0.77 -10.05 -0.80
CA ASN A 49 0.11 -10.96 -1.50
C ASN A 49 0.99 -10.19 -2.48
N SER A 50 2.30 -10.34 -2.34
CA SER A 50 3.27 -9.78 -3.28
C SER A 50 3.95 -10.92 -4.01
N ASN A 51 3.88 -10.91 -5.34
CA ASN A 51 4.40 -12.01 -6.16
C ASN A 51 5.93 -12.06 -6.19
N THR A 52 6.58 -10.94 -6.00
CA THR A 52 8.04 -10.85 -6.07
C THR A 52 8.63 -10.44 -4.73
N ASP A 53 8.26 -9.28 -4.22
CA ASP A 53 8.85 -8.74 -2.99
C ASP A 53 7.99 -7.61 -2.45
N ALA A 54 8.01 -7.44 -1.14
CA ALA A 54 7.44 -6.29 -0.45
C ALA A 54 8.59 -5.56 0.24
N GLN A 55 8.69 -4.25 0.03
CA GLN A 55 9.83 -3.46 0.50
C GLN A 55 9.36 -2.26 1.33
N ILE A 56 10.16 -1.90 2.33
CA ILE A 56 10.03 -0.65 3.07
C ILE A 56 11.33 0.11 2.84
N ASN A 57 11.21 1.31 2.23
CA ASN A 57 12.36 2.14 1.87
C ASN A 57 13.40 1.37 1.04
N GLY A 58 12.94 0.54 0.11
CA GLY A 58 13.80 -0.22 -0.76
C GLY A 58 14.41 -1.49 -0.16
N THR A 59 14.08 -1.80 1.10
CA THR A 59 14.56 -3.00 1.77
C THR A 59 13.44 -4.02 1.88
N SER A 60 13.71 -5.27 1.47
CA SER A 60 12.76 -6.36 1.54
C SER A 60 12.30 -6.59 2.99
N VAL A 61 10.99 -6.67 3.19
CA VAL A 61 10.43 -6.98 4.51
C VAL A 61 10.88 -8.36 4.98
N LEU A 62 10.94 -9.32 4.06
CA LEU A 62 11.39 -10.69 4.39
C LEU A 62 12.84 -10.71 4.83
N THR A 63 13.72 -10.00 4.11
CA THR A 63 15.13 -9.91 4.47
C THR A 63 15.31 -9.24 5.84
N SER A 64 14.58 -8.17 6.10
CA SER A 64 14.65 -7.49 7.40
C SER A 64 14.22 -8.40 8.53
N ALA A 65 13.14 -9.17 8.36
CA ALA A 65 12.66 -10.12 9.37
C ALA A 65 13.68 -11.23 9.62
N GLN A 66 14.29 -11.76 8.56
CA GLN A 66 15.32 -12.79 8.66
C GLN A 66 16.56 -12.28 9.38
N ASN A 67 17.00 -11.07 9.09
CA ASN A 67 18.14 -10.46 9.76
C ASN A 67 17.88 -10.25 11.25
N ASP A 68 16.68 -9.82 11.61
CA ASP A 68 16.29 -9.64 13.00
C ASP A 68 16.26 -10.99 13.74
N ALA A 69 15.77 -12.03 13.12
CA ALA A 69 15.73 -13.37 13.70
C ALA A 69 17.14 -13.93 13.94
N VAL A 70 18.04 -13.73 12.97
CA VAL A 70 19.44 -14.15 13.10
C VAL A 70 20.13 -13.39 14.22
N ALA A 71 19.95 -12.07 14.29
CA ALA A 71 20.53 -11.23 15.34
C ALA A 71 20.07 -11.68 16.73
N LEU A 72 18.78 -11.98 16.87
CA LEU A 72 18.22 -12.45 18.14
C LEU A 72 18.79 -13.83 18.51
N ALA A 73 18.93 -14.74 17.56
CA ALA A 73 19.51 -16.07 17.79
C ALA A 73 20.96 -15.96 18.27
N ILE A 74 21.76 -15.07 17.65
CA ILE A 74 23.14 -14.83 18.07
C ILE A 74 23.18 -14.24 19.49
N ALA A 75 22.30 -13.31 19.79
CA ALA A 75 22.26 -12.67 21.11
C ALA A 75 21.87 -13.67 22.22
N LEU A 76 21.08 -14.66 21.91
CA LEU A 76 20.63 -15.66 22.90
C LEU A 76 21.65 -16.80 23.09
N GLY A 77 22.64 -16.84 22.27
CA GLY A 77 23.70 -17.81 22.46
C GLY A 77 23.94 -18.80 21.42
#